data_a143046e68879b642929e76f1749207d
#
_entry.id   a143046e68879b642929e76f1749207d
#
_cell.length_a   1.000
_cell.length_b   1.000
_cell.length_c   1.000
_cell.angle_alpha   90.00
_cell.angle_beta   90.00
_cell.angle_gamma   90.00
#
_symmetry.space_group_name_H-M   'P 1'
#
loop_
_entity.id
_entity.type
_entity.pdbx_description
1 polymer ?
#
loop_
_entity_poly.entity_id
_entity_poly.type
_entity_poly.pdbx_seq_one_letter_code
_entity_poly.pdbx_strand_id
1 'polypeptide(L)'
;MERRVRVRFAPSPTGPLHIGGVRTALYNYLFARQHGGDMILRIEDTDSTRFVPGAEEYINEALQWLGIGIDEGVREGGNYGPYKQSERRDLYRKYTQQLVDAGKAYYAFDTPEDLEAKRQEIKNFQYDTRTRGMMRNSLSLPADEVKALMESGAKWVVRFRIEPDQDVVVHDLLRGDVTINSSILDDKVLYKSADDLPTYHLANIVDDHLMEVSHVIRGEEWLPSAPLHVLLYQAFGWEDTMPEFVHLPLLLKPDGKGKLSKRDGDRLGFPVFPLDWHDPKSGERSSGYREAGYLPQAGVNFLALLGWNPGDDREIFSMDDLIKEFSIDHCSRKGAKFDFEKGKWFNHEYIMNMDDNELAQLFKPVLTQHGVNVDGFSDAYIARAVALVKSRANFVGDLWDQAGFFFVRPASYSEKDIRKRWKEETPELMRQLAALLETVDLNDPVASEAAVMDWIDRNGYHKGNVMNAFRLTVVGECRGPHMFDITQLLGRDETLARLNAGIENIHMPADA
;
A
#
# COMPACT_ATOMS: atom_id res chain seq x y z
N MET A 1 24.32 -21.00 -18.99
CA MET A 1 23.36 -21.16 -17.87
C MET A 1 22.54 -19.87 -17.82
N GLU A 2 21.25 -19.99 -17.71
CA GLU A 2 20.37 -18.83 -17.54
C GLU A 2 20.72 -18.11 -16.24
N ARG A 3 20.80 -16.78 -16.27
CA ARG A 3 21.16 -15.95 -15.10
C ARG A 3 20.06 -16.09 -14.05
N ARG A 4 20.41 -16.35 -12.78
CA ARG A 4 19.43 -16.38 -11.67
C ARG A 4 18.66 -15.07 -11.63
N VAL A 5 17.36 -15.14 -11.51
CA VAL A 5 16.52 -13.94 -11.35
C VAL A 5 16.81 -13.28 -10.00
N ARG A 6 17.27 -12.05 -10.04
CA ARG A 6 17.50 -11.21 -8.88
C ARG A 6 16.93 -9.82 -9.15
N VAL A 7 16.03 -9.41 -8.30
CA VAL A 7 15.36 -8.10 -8.39
C VAL A 7 15.63 -7.29 -7.14
N ARG A 8 15.34 -5.99 -7.20
CA ARG A 8 15.47 -5.15 -6.01
C ARG A 8 14.32 -4.15 -5.90
N PHE A 9 13.89 -3.93 -4.68
CA PHE A 9 13.18 -2.74 -4.28
C PHE A 9 14.20 -1.79 -3.61
N ALA A 10 14.30 -0.56 -4.11
CA ALA A 10 15.38 0.36 -3.75
C ALA A 10 14.83 1.73 -3.34
N PRO A 11 14.10 1.81 -2.20
CA PRO A 11 13.50 3.05 -1.74
C PRO A 11 14.50 3.98 -1.07
N SER A 12 14.32 5.30 -1.26
CA SER A 12 14.99 6.30 -0.44
C SER A 12 14.19 6.55 0.85
N PRO A 13 14.85 6.59 2.04
CA PRO A 13 14.17 6.76 3.33
C PRO A 13 13.82 8.24 3.58
N THR A 14 12.98 8.82 2.73
CA THR A 14 12.61 10.24 2.72
C THR A 14 11.20 10.52 3.24
N GLY A 15 10.59 9.54 3.90
CA GLY A 15 9.25 9.57 4.47
C GLY A 15 8.52 8.24 4.28
N PRO A 16 7.20 8.22 4.48
CA PRO A 16 6.41 7.00 4.39
C PRO A 16 6.36 6.46 2.96
N LEU A 17 6.33 5.14 2.84
CA LEU A 17 6.24 4.46 1.55
C LEU A 17 4.85 4.65 0.94
N HIS A 18 4.76 5.34 -0.20
CA HIS A 18 3.50 5.51 -0.94
C HIS A 18 3.08 4.19 -1.60
N ILE A 19 1.76 3.95 -1.73
CA ILE A 19 1.23 2.71 -2.36
C ILE A 19 1.74 2.47 -3.78
N GLY A 20 2.12 3.51 -4.52
CA GLY A 20 2.81 3.35 -5.81
C GLY A 20 4.17 2.66 -5.69
N GLY A 21 4.93 2.96 -4.62
CA GLY A 21 6.16 2.26 -4.28
C GLY A 21 5.88 0.83 -3.80
N VAL A 22 4.82 0.64 -3.00
CA VAL A 22 4.37 -0.70 -2.57
C VAL A 22 4.03 -1.58 -3.79
N ARG A 23 3.30 -1.06 -4.78
CA ARG A 23 3.01 -1.80 -6.02
C ARG A 23 4.28 -2.21 -6.75
N THR A 24 5.26 -1.30 -6.82
CA THR A 24 6.56 -1.62 -7.43
C THR A 24 7.28 -2.73 -6.65
N ALA A 25 7.28 -2.69 -5.31
CA ALA A 25 7.83 -3.75 -4.48
C ALA A 25 7.09 -5.08 -4.70
N LEU A 26 5.76 -5.05 -4.74
CA LEU A 26 4.93 -6.23 -4.99
C LEU A 26 5.25 -6.87 -6.35
N TYR A 27 5.36 -6.10 -7.42
CA TYR A 27 5.66 -6.65 -8.75
C TYR A 27 7.07 -7.25 -8.82
N ASN A 28 8.06 -6.64 -8.16
CA ASN A 28 9.38 -7.25 -8.00
C ASN A 28 9.28 -8.58 -7.24
N TYR A 29 8.55 -8.61 -6.13
CA TYR A 29 8.36 -9.81 -5.33
C TYR A 29 7.67 -10.95 -6.11
N LEU A 30 6.55 -10.64 -6.78
CA LEU A 30 5.81 -11.64 -7.58
C LEU A 30 6.70 -12.22 -8.69
N PHE A 31 7.43 -11.36 -9.40
CA PHE A 31 8.34 -11.78 -10.46
C PHE A 31 9.48 -12.65 -9.92
N ALA A 32 10.10 -12.25 -8.82
CA ALA A 32 11.16 -13.05 -8.20
C ALA A 32 10.66 -14.43 -7.77
N ARG A 33 9.54 -14.46 -7.03
CA ARG A 33 8.98 -15.73 -6.52
C ARG A 33 8.56 -16.67 -7.63
N GLN A 34 7.94 -16.17 -8.69
CA GLN A 34 7.55 -16.97 -9.84
C GLN A 34 8.75 -17.68 -10.50
N HIS A 35 9.90 -17.01 -10.55
CA HIS A 35 11.10 -17.52 -11.18
C HIS A 35 12.09 -18.21 -10.20
N GLY A 36 11.68 -18.41 -8.94
CA GLY A 36 12.57 -18.97 -7.90
C GLY A 36 13.80 -18.09 -7.63
N GLY A 37 13.65 -16.79 -7.83
CA GLY A 37 14.70 -15.79 -7.68
C GLY A 37 14.70 -15.12 -6.31
N ASP A 38 15.56 -14.09 -6.16
CA ASP A 38 15.79 -13.36 -4.92
C ASP A 38 15.26 -11.93 -5.01
N MET A 39 14.68 -11.45 -3.90
CA MET A 39 14.23 -10.06 -3.71
C MET A 39 15.17 -9.34 -2.74
N ILE A 40 15.81 -8.28 -3.21
CA ILE A 40 16.73 -7.44 -2.44
C ILE A 40 16.00 -6.17 -1.99
N LEU A 41 16.15 -5.80 -0.71
CA LEU A 41 15.80 -4.46 -0.21
C LEU A 41 17.07 -3.64 -0.04
N ARG A 42 17.28 -2.65 -0.91
CA ARG A 42 18.41 -1.72 -0.85
C ARG A 42 17.95 -0.34 -0.44
N ILE A 43 18.52 0.20 0.63
CA ILE A 43 18.19 1.55 1.12
C ILE A 43 19.07 2.58 0.41
N GLU A 44 18.45 3.48 -0.36
CA GLU A 44 19.11 4.51 -1.14
C GLU A 44 19.12 5.85 -0.36
N ASP A 45 20.08 6.00 0.54
CA ASP A 45 20.21 7.11 1.49
C ASP A 45 21.41 8.04 1.17
N THR A 46 21.79 8.15 -0.09
CA THR A 46 22.92 9.01 -0.52
C THR A 46 22.60 10.51 -0.39
N ASP A 47 21.34 10.90 -0.28
CA ASP A 47 20.93 12.30 -0.04
C ASP A 47 20.55 12.49 1.44
N SER A 48 21.53 12.85 2.25
CA SER A 48 21.35 13.07 3.69
C SER A 48 20.39 14.23 4.02
N THR A 49 20.20 15.18 3.10
CA THR A 49 19.30 16.34 3.33
C THR A 49 17.84 15.95 3.31
N ARG A 50 17.51 14.85 2.65
CA ARG A 50 16.14 14.31 2.51
C ARG A 50 15.85 13.16 3.47
N PHE A 51 16.84 12.74 4.26
CA PHE A 51 16.63 11.67 5.24
C PHE A 51 15.57 12.02 6.29
N VAL A 52 14.69 11.07 6.58
CA VAL A 52 13.65 11.19 7.60
C VAL A 52 13.77 10.03 8.58
N PRO A 53 13.99 10.31 9.88
CA PRO A 53 14.06 9.29 10.91
C PRO A 53 12.77 8.42 10.94
N GLY A 54 12.94 7.11 11.11
CA GLY A 54 11.83 6.16 11.15
C GLY A 54 11.31 5.68 9.77
N ALA A 55 11.76 6.31 8.67
CA ALA A 55 11.29 5.93 7.34
C ALA A 55 11.77 4.53 6.91
N GLU A 56 12.97 4.12 7.32
CA GLU A 56 13.51 2.79 7.03
C GLU A 56 12.74 1.70 7.79
N GLU A 57 12.46 1.92 9.07
CA GLU A 57 11.63 1.04 9.90
C GLU A 57 10.23 0.90 9.32
N TYR A 58 9.64 2.02 8.91
CA TYR A 58 8.33 2.07 8.26
C TYR A 58 8.28 1.22 6.98
N ILE A 59 9.30 1.34 6.11
CA ILE A 59 9.39 0.55 4.87
C ILE A 59 9.36 -0.94 5.18
N ASN A 60 10.20 -1.38 6.14
CA ASN A 60 10.27 -2.78 6.53
C ASN A 60 8.94 -3.29 7.14
N GLU A 61 8.33 -2.52 8.03
CA GLU A 61 7.05 -2.87 8.65
C GLU A 61 5.92 -2.96 7.61
N ALA A 62 5.89 -2.02 6.66
CA ALA A 62 4.90 -2.01 5.59
C ALA A 62 5.00 -3.24 4.69
N LEU A 63 6.22 -3.62 4.28
CA LEU A 63 6.45 -4.80 3.46
C LEU A 63 6.09 -6.08 4.24
N GLN A 64 6.46 -6.17 5.51
CA GLN A 64 6.12 -7.28 6.38
C GLN A 64 4.61 -7.43 6.56
N TRP A 65 3.89 -6.33 6.80
CA TRP A 65 2.43 -6.34 6.94
C TRP A 65 1.74 -6.86 5.67
N LEU A 66 2.28 -6.53 4.50
CA LEU A 66 1.74 -6.97 3.20
C LEU A 66 2.20 -8.38 2.79
N GLY A 67 3.03 -9.06 3.59
CA GLY A 67 3.57 -10.37 3.25
C GLY A 67 4.58 -10.35 2.10
N ILE A 68 5.19 -9.20 1.81
CA ILE A 68 6.26 -9.07 0.80
C ILE A 68 7.60 -9.42 1.46
N GLY A 69 8.04 -10.66 1.29
CA GLY A 69 9.26 -11.17 1.89
C GLY A 69 10.51 -10.68 1.17
N ILE A 70 11.54 -10.33 1.95
CA ILE A 70 12.86 -9.90 1.49
C ILE A 70 13.86 -11.04 1.74
N ASP A 71 14.72 -11.33 0.76
CA ASP A 71 15.76 -12.37 0.89
C ASP A 71 17.09 -11.77 1.34
N GLU A 72 17.43 -10.58 0.84
CA GLU A 72 18.64 -9.87 1.18
C GLU A 72 18.35 -8.39 1.47
N GLY A 73 18.93 -7.86 2.52
CA GLY A 73 18.69 -6.47 2.93
C GLY A 73 19.47 -6.09 4.17
N VAL A 74 19.21 -4.90 4.72
CA VAL A 74 19.89 -4.40 5.94
C VAL A 74 19.61 -5.32 7.13
N ARG A 75 18.40 -5.86 7.24
CA ARG A 75 17.97 -6.73 8.34
C ARG A 75 18.31 -8.20 8.09
N GLU A 76 18.08 -8.66 6.87
CA GLU A 76 18.23 -10.06 6.46
C GLU A 76 19.70 -10.42 6.26
N GLY A 77 20.57 -9.43 5.96
CA GLY A 77 21.94 -9.67 5.54
C GLY A 77 22.00 -10.20 4.11
N GLY A 78 23.05 -10.92 3.78
CA GLY A 78 23.29 -11.52 2.48
C GLY A 78 24.75 -11.39 2.03
N ASN A 79 25.05 -11.87 0.80
CA ASN A 79 26.43 -11.98 0.31
C ASN A 79 26.95 -10.72 -0.38
N TYR A 80 26.09 -9.73 -0.67
CA TYR A 80 26.38 -8.56 -1.49
C TYR A 80 26.33 -7.24 -0.72
N GLY A 81 26.25 -7.31 0.61
CA GLY A 81 26.19 -6.15 1.49
C GLY A 81 27.43 -5.25 1.42
N PRO A 82 27.35 -4.08 2.07
CA PRO A 82 26.19 -3.50 2.76
C PRO A 82 25.01 -3.19 1.82
N TYR A 83 23.77 -3.25 2.36
CA TYR A 83 22.53 -2.96 1.59
C TYR A 83 22.02 -1.53 1.82
N LYS A 84 22.84 -0.69 2.44
CA LYS A 84 22.61 0.73 2.65
C LYS A 84 23.68 1.52 1.91
N GLN A 85 23.27 2.40 1.02
CA GLN A 85 24.22 3.06 0.10
C GLN A 85 25.23 3.94 0.82
N SER A 86 24.86 4.64 1.89
CA SER A 86 25.78 5.45 2.69
C SER A 86 26.95 4.65 3.30
N GLU A 87 26.84 3.33 3.40
CA GLU A 87 27.86 2.42 3.93
C GLU A 87 28.81 1.87 2.84
N ARG A 88 28.59 2.23 1.57
CA ARG A 88 29.32 1.70 0.41
C ARG A 88 30.29 2.72 -0.22
N ARG A 89 30.70 3.76 0.51
CA ARG A 89 31.50 4.91 0.03
C ARG A 89 32.75 4.49 -0.73
N ASP A 90 33.53 3.54 -0.20
CA ASP A 90 34.79 3.09 -0.81
C ASP A 90 34.58 2.43 -2.16
N LEU A 91 33.47 1.69 -2.33
CA LEU A 91 33.08 1.12 -3.63
C LEU A 91 32.80 2.23 -4.64
N TYR A 92 32.02 3.24 -4.25
CA TYR A 92 31.69 4.34 -5.14
C TYR A 92 32.90 5.19 -5.52
N ARG A 93 33.82 5.46 -4.59
CA ARG A 93 35.08 6.13 -4.89
C ARG A 93 35.88 5.35 -5.93
N LYS A 94 36.03 4.03 -5.73
CA LYS A 94 36.76 3.15 -6.65
C LYS A 94 36.19 3.21 -8.06
N TYR A 95 34.87 3.05 -8.21
CA TYR A 95 34.26 3.04 -9.53
C TYR A 95 34.17 4.43 -10.17
N THR A 96 34.01 5.49 -9.37
CA THR A 96 34.18 6.88 -9.86
C THR A 96 35.54 7.09 -10.47
N GLN A 97 36.62 6.71 -9.75
CA GLN A 97 37.98 6.86 -10.23
C GLN A 97 38.22 6.03 -11.51
N GLN A 98 37.69 4.83 -11.59
CA GLN A 98 37.75 4.00 -12.81
C GLN A 98 37.22 4.73 -14.04
N LEU A 99 36.06 5.40 -13.93
CA LEU A 99 35.49 6.17 -15.04
C LEU A 99 36.36 7.39 -15.41
N VAL A 100 36.93 8.06 -14.43
CA VAL A 100 37.84 9.20 -14.67
C VAL A 100 39.13 8.73 -15.37
N ASP A 101 39.75 7.66 -14.90
CA ASP A 101 40.99 7.10 -15.48
C ASP A 101 40.74 6.59 -16.91
N ALA A 102 39.54 6.08 -17.20
CA ALA A 102 39.15 5.67 -18.54
C ALA A 102 38.71 6.84 -19.46
N GLY A 103 38.75 8.10 -18.98
CA GLY A 103 38.33 9.28 -19.73
C GLY A 103 36.84 9.33 -20.01
N LYS A 104 36.04 8.50 -19.30
CA LYS A 104 34.57 8.45 -19.41
C LYS A 104 33.87 9.40 -18.45
N ALA A 105 34.59 9.96 -17.51
CA ALA A 105 34.12 10.99 -16.59
C ALA A 105 35.24 12.02 -16.33
N TYR A 106 34.89 13.16 -15.76
CA TYR A 106 35.81 14.25 -15.52
C TYR A 106 35.39 15.07 -14.32
N TYR A 107 36.40 15.74 -13.68
CA TYR A 107 36.18 16.62 -12.55
C TYR A 107 35.63 17.97 -13.00
N ALA A 108 34.65 18.52 -12.29
CA ALA A 108 34.11 19.85 -12.50
C ALA A 108 34.10 20.65 -11.19
N PHE A 109 34.46 21.93 -11.29
CA PHE A 109 34.72 22.84 -10.16
C PHE A 109 33.73 24.02 -10.15
N ASP A 110 32.75 24.04 -11.01
CA ASP A 110 31.74 25.10 -11.06
C ASP A 110 30.92 25.11 -9.78
N THR A 111 30.69 26.30 -9.23
CA THR A 111 29.83 26.51 -8.08
C THR A 111 28.34 26.54 -8.50
N PRO A 112 27.39 26.42 -7.57
CA PRO A 112 25.98 26.65 -7.86
C PRO A 112 25.72 28.02 -8.50
N GLU A 113 26.46 29.07 -8.07
CA GLU A 113 26.37 30.43 -8.58
C GLU A 113 26.87 30.52 -10.02
N ASP A 114 27.98 29.83 -10.36
CA ASP A 114 28.49 29.76 -11.74
C ASP A 114 27.47 29.11 -12.67
N LEU A 115 26.85 28.01 -12.22
CA LEU A 115 25.82 27.30 -12.97
C LEU A 115 24.56 28.17 -13.16
N GLU A 116 24.16 28.92 -12.14
CA GLU A 116 23.01 29.82 -12.23
C GLU A 116 23.29 31.00 -13.19
N ALA A 117 24.47 31.58 -13.12
CA ALA A 117 24.89 32.61 -14.07
C ALA A 117 24.81 32.13 -15.55
N LYS A 118 25.25 30.86 -15.78
CA LYS A 118 25.15 30.27 -17.14
C LYS A 118 23.72 29.98 -17.58
N ARG A 119 22.81 29.60 -16.65
CA ARG A 119 21.37 29.47 -16.97
C ARG A 119 20.69 30.79 -17.38
N GLN A 120 21.17 31.88 -16.77
CA GLN A 120 20.68 33.24 -17.16
C GLN A 120 21.24 33.70 -18.50
N GLU A 121 22.51 33.32 -18.79
CA GLU A 121 23.21 33.70 -20.04
C GLU A 121 22.71 32.87 -21.24
N ILE A 122 22.52 31.54 -21.04
CA ILE A 122 22.19 30.59 -22.10
C ILE A 122 20.80 30.03 -21.89
N LYS A 123 19.90 30.33 -22.83
CA LYS A 123 18.51 29.78 -22.80
C LYS A 123 18.57 28.23 -22.87
N ASN A 124 17.87 27.58 -21.94
CA ASN A 124 17.86 26.11 -21.82
C ASN A 124 19.26 25.51 -21.60
N PHE A 125 20.09 26.18 -20.80
CA PHE A 125 21.41 25.70 -20.48
C PHE A 125 21.37 24.27 -19.95
N GLN A 126 22.18 23.39 -20.55
CA GLN A 126 22.53 22.06 -20.08
C GLN A 126 24.03 21.95 -20.01
N TYR A 127 24.55 21.22 -19.03
CA TYR A 127 25.97 20.91 -18.95
C TYR A 127 26.26 19.71 -19.86
N ASP A 128 26.56 19.94 -21.13
CA ASP A 128 26.65 18.94 -22.18
C ASP A 128 27.89 19.16 -23.08
N THR A 129 28.01 18.41 -24.15
CA THR A 129 29.13 18.50 -25.08
C THR A 129 29.30 19.90 -25.70
N ARG A 130 28.25 20.72 -25.78
CA ARG A 130 28.29 22.06 -26.36
C ARG A 130 28.78 23.10 -25.36
N THR A 131 28.51 22.90 -24.10
CA THR A 131 28.71 23.89 -23.04
C THR A 131 29.85 23.53 -22.09
N ARG A 132 30.24 22.24 -21.95
CA ARG A 132 31.30 21.83 -21.03
C ARG A 132 32.64 22.52 -21.26
N GLY A 133 32.98 22.88 -22.50
CA GLY A 133 34.19 23.63 -22.82
C GLY A 133 34.19 25.08 -22.33
N MET A 134 33.02 25.63 -21.95
CA MET A 134 32.90 26.99 -21.38
C MET A 134 32.85 26.98 -19.86
N MET A 135 32.89 25.80 -19.23
CA MET A 135 32.74 25.60 -17.80
C MET A 135 34.09 25.23 -17.17
N ARG A 136 34.21 25.39 -15.84
CA ARG A 136 35.45 25.09 -15.10
C ARG A 136 35.55 23.60 -14.77
N ASN A 137 36.23 22.86 -15.60
CA ASN A 137 36.37 21.40 -15.43
C ASN A 137 37.73 20.91 -15.97
N SER A 138 38.07 19.65 -15.68
CA SER A 138 39.36 19.06 -16.06
C SER A 138 39.53 18.83 -17.57
N LEU A 139 38.52 19.08 -18.40
CA LEU A 139 38.63 19.05 -19.85
C LEU A 139 38.92 20.43 -20.43
N SER A 140 38.58 21.51 -19.72
CA SER A 140 38.74 22.91 -20.16
C SER A 140 39.89 23.66 -19.51
N LEU A 141 40.29 23.25 -18.28
CA LEU A 141 41.36 23.88 -17.51
C LEU A 141 42.70 23.23 -17.77
N PRO A 142 43.82 23.98 -17.63
CA PRO A 142 45.19 23.43 -17.62
C PRO A 142 45.38 22.42 -16.49
N ALA A 143 46.19 21.38 -16.72
CA ALA A 143 46.37 20.27 -15.77
C ALA A 143 46.97 20.74 -14.40
N ASP A 144 47.83 21.76 -14.42
CA ASP A 144 48.41 22.35 -13.21
C ASP A 144 47.33 23.11 -12.38
N GLU A 145 46.42 23.81 -13.04
CA GLU A 145 45.26 24.44 -12.36
C GLU A 145 44.30 23.42 -11.76
N VAL A 146 43.99 22.35 -12.48
CA VAL A 146 43.19 21.24 -11.96
C VAL A 146 43.82 20.64 -10.71
N LYS A 147 45.14 20.37 -10.77
CA LYS A 147 45.92 19.87 -9.63
C LYS A 147 45.86 20.81 -8.43
N ALA A 148 46.09 22.10 -8.66
CA ALA A 148 46.04 23.13 -7.61
C ALA A 148 44.64 23.21 -6.97
N LEU A 149 43.55 23.12 -7.74
CA LEU A 149 42.20 23.08 -7.23
C LEU A 149 41.92 21.83 -6.37
N MET A 150 42.37 20.66 -6.81
CA MET A 150 42.24 19.42 -6.04
C MET A 150 43.00 19.49 -4.70
N GLU A 151 44.26 20.05 -4.72
CA GLU A 151 45.11 20.18 -3.53
C GLU A 151 44.64 21.30 -2.58
N SER A 152 43.94 22.31 -3.06
CA SER A 152 43.40 23.41 -2.24
C SER A 152 42.21 23.02 -1.37
N GLY A 153 41.64 21.83 -1.56
CA GLY A 153 40.40 21.39 -0.91
C GLY A 153 39.15 22.04 -1.49
N ALA A 154 39.23 22.59 -2.69
CA ALA A 154 38.05 23.07 -3.42
C ALA A 154 37.03 21.93 -3.59
N LYS A 155 35.75 22.25 -3.46
CA LYS A 155 34.68 21.29 -3.74
C LYS A 155 34.59 21.00 -5.25
N TRP A 156 34.45 19.75 -5.57
CA TRP A 156 34.34 19.29 -6.94
C TRP A 156 33.26 18.22 -7.06
N VAL A 157 32.80 18.02 -8.28
CA VAL A 157 31.91 16.91 -8.67
C VAL A 157 32.57 16.14 -9.80
N VAL A 158 32.21 14.87 -9.95
CA VAL A 158 32.54 14.11 -11.15
C VAL A 158 31.30 14.06 -12.05
N ARG A 159 31.48 14.43 -13.32
CA ARG A 159 30.45 14.37 -14.35
C ARG A 159 30.74 13.25 -15.33
N PHE A 160 29.68 12.59 -15.77
CA PHE A 160 29.78 11.62 -16.86
C PHE A 160 30.05 12.35 -18.17
N ARG A 161 31.03 11.90 -18.94
CA ARG A 161 31.35 12.45 -20.25
C ARG A 161 30.52 11.76 -21.33
N ILE A 162 29.46 12.39 -21.78
CA ILE A 162 28.59 11.88 -22.83
C ILE A 162 29.18 12.29 -24.19
N GLU A 163 29.38 11.30 -25.07
CA GLU A 163 29.71 11.58 -26.46
C GLU A 163 28.42 11.80 -27.26
N PRO A 164 28.37 12.82 -28.15
CA PRO A 164 27.17 13.14 -28.92
C PRO A 164 26.93 12.13 -30.07
N ASP A 165 25.78 12.26 -30.69
CA ASP A 165 25.40 11.60 -31.94
C ASP A 165 25.41 10.06 -31.90
N GLN A 166 25.18 9.48 -30.72
CA GLN A 166 25.02 8.04 -30.52
C GLN A 166 23.54 7.73 -30.27
N ASP A 167 23.02 6.75 -30.99
CA ASP A 167 21.70 6.21 -30.69
C ASP A 167 21.81 5.19 -29.56
N VAL A 168 21.22 5.50 -28.43
CA VAL A 168 21.19 4.68 -27.23
C VAL A 168 19.88 3.93 -27.18
N VAL A 169 19.92 2.61 -27.28
CA VAL A 169 18.73 1.76 -27.20
C VAL A 169 18.57 1.24 -25.80
N VAL A 170 17.41 1.50 -25.22
CA VAL A 170 16.97 0.90 -23.95
C VAL A 170 16.02 -0.25 -24.29
N HIS A 171 16.43 -1.46 -24.01
CA HIS A 171 15.56 -2.63 -24.14
C HIS A 171 14.67 -2.72 -22.91
N ASP A 172 13.37 -2.48 -23.07
CA ASP A 172 12.39 -2.53 -21.99
C ASP A 172 11.38 -3.65 -22.27
N LEU A 173 11.30 -4.60 -21.34
CA LEU A 173 10.43 -5.79 -21.51
C LEU A 173 8.95 -5.43 -21.65
N LEU A 174 8.52 -4.32 -21.02
CA LEU A 174 7.12 -3.87 -21.10
C LEU A 174 6.87 -2.97 -22.31
N ARG A 175 7.82 -2.06 -22.62
CA ARG A 175 7.63 -0.98 -23.60
C ARG A 175 8.24 -1.26 -24.95
N GLY A 176 9.10 -2.30 -25.04
CA GLY A 176 9.93 -2.57 -26.20
C GLY A 176 11.15 -1.64 -26.26
N ASP A 177 11.77 -1.54 -27.41
CA ASP A 177 12.96 -0.74 -27.62
C ASP A 177 12.65 0.75 -27.62
N VAL A 178 13.30 1.50 -26.73
CA VAL A 178 13.24 2.96 -26.64
C VAL A 178 14.58 3.53 -27.06
N THR A 179 14.64 4.20 -28.21
CA THR A 179 15.87 4.79 -28.75
C THR A 179 15.91 6.28 -28.47
N ILE A 180 17.02 6.74 -27.89
CA ILE A 180 17.30 8.13 -27.58
C ILE A 180 18.67 8.49 -28.16
N ASN A 181 18.77 9.61 -28.87
CA ASN A 181 20.07 10.14 -29.29
C ASN A 181 20.78 10.82 -28.14
N SER A 182 22.05 10.48 -27.91
CA SER A 182 22.84 10.98 -26.78
C SER A 182 23.05 12.49 -26.78
N SER A 183 22.90 13.16 -27.92
CA SER A 183 23.05 14.62 -28.05
C SER A 183 22.03 15.42 -27.25
N ILE A 184 20.95 14.80 -26.78
CA ILE A 184 19.96 15.47 -25.90
C ILE A 184 20.23 15.25 -24.42
N LEU A 185 21.20 14.41 -24.07
CA LEU A 185 21.57 14.09 -22.70
C LEU A 185 22.60 15.09 -22.17
N ASP A 186 22.50 15.43 -20.91
CA ASP A 186 23.49 16.27 -20.21
C ASP A 186 24.52 15.42 -19.43
N ASP A 187 25.71 15.95 -19.23
CA ASP A 187 26.77 15.33 -18.45
C ASP A 187 26.40 15.32 -16.96
N LYS A 188 25.60 14.33 -16.57
CA LYS A 188 25.08 14.22 -15.20
C LYS A 188 26.20 14.13 -14.18
N VAL A 189 25.97 14.75 -13.02
CA VAL A 189 26.84 14.55 -11.86
C VAL A 189 26.71 13.11 -11.38
N LEU A 190 27.84 12.43 -11.25
CA LEU A 190 27.94 11.05 -10.76
C LEU A 190 28.35 10.99 -9.31
N TYR A 191 29.25 11.91 -8.88
CA TYR A 191 29.83 11.91 -7.55
C TYR A 191 30.07 13.34 -7.04
N LYS A 192 29.93 13.54 -5.73
CA LYS A 192 30.11 14.83 -5.06
C LYS A 192 31.16 14.71 -3.95
N SER A 193 32.26 15.50 -4.04
CA SER A 193 33.30 15.52 -3.00
C SER A 193 32.77 16.06 -1.66
N ALA A 194 31.79 16.95 -1.69
CA ALA A 194 31.22 17.57 -0.49
C ALA A 194 30.54 16.57 0.44
N ASP A 195 29.83 15.59 -0.13
CA ASP A 195 29.08 14.57 0.61
C ASP A 195 29.89 13.27 0.73
N ASP A 196 30.95 13.14 -0.07
CA ASP A 196 31.73 11.92 -0.28
C ASP A 196 30.80 10.73 -0.67
N LEU A 197 29.82 11.03 -1.53
CA LEU A 197 28.79 10.10 -1.98
C LEU A 197 28.47 10.30 -3.46
N PRO A 198 28.06 9.23 -4.16
CA PRO A 198 27.56 9.31 -5.52
C PRO A 198 26.16 9.93 -5.57
N THR A 199 25.78 10.35 -6.77
CA THR A 199 24.37 10.55 -7.07
C THR A 199 23.70 9.22 -7.38
N TYR A 200 22.36 9.24 -7.42
CA TYR A 200 21.53 8.09 -7.79
C TYR A 200 22.04 7.34 -9.03
N HIS A 201 22.47 8.06 -10.06
CA HIS A 201 22.85 7.43 -11.33
C HIS A 201 24.05 6.48 -11.19
N LEU A 202 25.10 6.88 -10.52
CA LEU A 202 26.27 6.01 -10.31
C LEU A 202 25.98 4.93 -9.28
N ALA A 203 25.37 5.31 -8.14
CA ALA A 203 25.07 4.37 -7.06
C ALA A 203 24.24 3.19 -7.54
N ASN A 204 23.16 3.49 -8.29
CA ASN A 204 22.24 2.49 -8.81
C ASN A 204 22.94 1.48 -9.74
N ILE A 205 23.78 1.96 -10.68
CA ILE A 205 24.50 1.11 -11.64
C ILE A 205 25.53 0.22 -10.94
N VAL A 206 26.34 0.81 -10.06
CA VAL A 206 27.38 0.08 -9.32
C VAL A 206 26.74 -1.01 -8.44
N ASP A 207 25.67 -0.68 -7.75
CA ASP A 207 25.02 -1.61 -6.84
C ASP A 207 24.25 -2.70 -7.60
N ASP A 208 23.54 -2.36 -8.67
CA ASP A 208 22.83 -3.35 -9.49
C ASP A 208 23.81 -4.35 -10.11
N HIS A 209 24.99 -3.87 -10.56
CA HIS A 209 26.05 -4.75 -11.06
C HIS A 209 26.65 -5.64 -9.94
N LEU A 210 27.06 -5.06 -8.81
CA LEU A 210 27.73 -5.79 -7.71
C LEU A 210 26.78 -6.73 -6.97
N MET A 211 25.48 -6.43 -6.94
CA MET A 211 24.45 -7.28 -6.33
C MET A 211 23.85 -8.28 -7.34
N GLU A 212 24.42 -8.33 -8.56
CA GLU A 212 24.02 -9.24 -9.62
C GLU A 212 22.53 -9.13 -9.99
N VAL A 213 21.97 -7.92 -9.92
CA VAL A 213 20.56 -7.66 -10.28
C VAL A 213 20.34 -8.01 -11.76
N SER A 214 19.39 -8.90 -12.00
CA SER A 214 19.07 -9.38 -13.36
C SER A 214 17.97 -8.54 -14.03
N HIS A 215 17.01 -8.02 -13.24
CA HIS A 215 15.89 -7.24 -13.73
C HIS A 215 15.68 -6.00 -12.87
N VAL A 216 15.53 -4.86 -13.51
CA VAL A 216 15.23 -3.56 -12.89
C VAL A 216 13.78 -3.22 -13.16
N ILE A 217 12.89 -3.59 -12.23
CA ILE A 217 11.46 -3.27 -12.28
C ILE A 217 11.22 -2.03 -11.43
N ARG A 218 10.85 -0.91 -12.07
CA ARG A 218 10.69 0.40 -11.41
C ARG A 218 9.62 1.27 -12.07
N GLY A 219 9.26 2.39 -11.48
CA GLY A 219 8.29 3.33 -12.06
C GLY A 219 8.83 4.02 -13.34
N GLU A 220 7.92 4.36 -14.24
CA GLU A 220 8.25 5.01 -15.53
C GLU A 220 8.84 6.42 -15.39
N GLU A 221 8.75 7.04 -14.21
CA GLU A 221 9.43 8.30 -13.91
C GLU A 221 10.95 8.20 -14.07
N TRP A 222 11.51 7.00 -14.05
CA TRP A 222 12.93 6.72 -14.24
C TRP A 222 13.31 6.39 -15.70
N LEU A 223 12.34 6.24 -16.59
CA LEU A 223 12.61 5.95 -18.00
C LEU A 223 13.49 7.02 -18.67
N PRO A 224 13.34 8.34 -18.40
CA PRO A 224 14.24 9.35 -18.95
C PRO A 224 15.71 9.19 -18.53
N SER A 225 15.99 8.50 -17.43
CA SER A 225 17.35 8.22 -16.96
C SER A 225 17.93 6.93 -17.54
N ALA A 226 17.12 6.07 -18.10
CA ALA A 226 17.55 4.76 -18.60
C ALA A 226 18.63 4.84 -19.69
N PRO A 227 18.58 5.76 -20.67
CA PRO A 227 19.66 5.90 -21.65
C PRO A 227 21.02 6.25 -21.01
N LEU A 228 21.04 7.10 -19.99
CA LEU A 228 22.26 7.38 -19.23
C LEU A 228 22.78 6.13 -18.51
N HIS A 229 21.88 5.31 -17.97
CA HIS A 229 22.26 4.05 -17.31
C HIS A 229 22.86 3.06 -18.30
N VAL A 230 22.28 2.91 -19.48
CA VAL A 230 22.88 2.09 -20.56
C VAL A 230 24.28 2.56 -20.91
N LEU A 231 24.48 3.86 -21.10
CA LEU A 231 25.81 4.44 -21.38
C LEU A 231 26.81 4.21 -20.23
N LEU A 232 26.36 4.21 -18.98
CA LEU A 232 27.22 3.90 -17.82
C LEU A 232 27.64 2.42 -17.82
N TYR A 233 26.73 1.48 -18.09
CA TYR A 233 27.08 0.06 -18.25
C TYR A 233 28.12 -0.13 -19.36
N GLN A 234 27.94 0.52 -20.49
CA GLN A 234 28.92 0.51 -21.59
C GLN A 234 30.27 1.12 -21.20
N ALA A 235 30.25 2.25 -20.46
CA ALA A 235 31.47 2.91 -20.01
C ALA A 235 32.29 2.06 -19.03
N PHE A 236 31.65 1.20 -18.26
CA PHE A 236 32.31 0.22 -17.39
C PHE A 236 32.69 -1.08 -18.09
N GLY A 237 32.20 -1.34 -19.32
CA GLY A 237 32.37 -2.64 -20.00
C GLY A 237 31.53 -3.74 -19.35
N TRP A 238 30.33 -3.40 -18.83
CA TRP A 238 29.42 -4.29 -18.12
C TRP A 238 28.16 -4.65 -18.91
N GLU A 239 28.21 -4.55 -20.24
CA GLU A 239 27.06 -4.84 -21.11
C GLU A 239 26.50 -6.25 -20.88
N ASP A 240 27.37 -7.24 -20.68
CA ASP A 240 26.99 -8.65 -20.45
C ASP A 240 26.26 -8.86 -19.11
N THR A 241 26.39 -7.92 -18.17
CA THR A 241 25.78 -7.97 -16.85
C THR A 241 24.69 -6.93 -16.67
N MET A 242 24.40 -6.13 -17.69
CA MET A 242 23.33 -5.15 -17.67
C MET A 242 21.98 -5.86 -17.43
N PRO A 243 21.16 -5.36 -16.48
CA PRO A 243 19.84 -5.94 -16.22
C PRO A 243 18.86 -5.68 -17.35
N GLU A 244 17.85 -6.52 -17.46
CA GLU A 244 16.65 -6.22 -18.23
C GLU A 244 15.84 -5.11 -17.53
N PHE A 245 15.30 -4.17 -18.29
CA PHE A 245 14.52 -3.07 -17.75
C PHE A 245 13.02 -3.29 -17.89
N VAL A 246 12.27 -2.88 -16.87
CA VAL A 246 10.81 -2.83 -16.87
C VAL A 246 10.37 -1.52 -16.23
N HIS A 247 9.82 -0.60 -17.02
CA HIS A 247 9.30 0.67 -16.53
C HIS A 247 7.78 0.62 -16.42
N LEU A 248 7.30 0.45 -15.18
CA LEU A 248 5.88 0.34 -14.84
C LEU A 248 5.17 1.68 -14.96
N PRO A 249 3.93 1.71 -15.45
CA PRO A 249 3.15 2.93 -15.56
C PRO A 249 2.79 3.51 -14.19
N LEU A 250 2.52 4.83 -14.17
CA LEU A 250 2.11 5.55 -12.95
C LEU A 250 0.74 5.06 -12.44
N LEU A 251 0.56 5.16 -11.12
CA LEU A 251 -0.77 5.21 -10.53
C LEU A 251 -1.34 6.61 -10.74
N LEU A 252 -2.48 6.67 -11.40
CA LEU A 252 -3.17 7.93 -11.73
C LEU A 252 -4.25 8.23 -10.69
N LYS A 253 -4.56 9.51 -10.55
CA LYS A 253 -5.72 9.99 -9.80
C LYS A 253 -7.02 9.31 -10.27
N PRO A 254 -8.09 9.31 -9.45
CA PRO A 254 -9.38 8.74 -9.85
C PRO A 254 -9.95 9.33 -11.15
N ASP A 255 -9.68 10.60 -11.44
CA ASP A 255 -10.07 11.25 -12.71
C ASP A 255 -9.18 10.89 -13.90
N GLY A 256 -8.10 10.12 -13.67
CA GLY A 256 -7.11 9.73 -14.67
C GLY A 256 -6.13 10.84 -15.07
N LYS A 257 -6.16 12.00 -14.41
CA LYS A 257 -5.34 13.17 -14.78
C LYS A 257 -4.17 13.38 -13.82
N GLY A 258 -3.03 12.80 -14.18
CA GLY A 258 -1.79 12.94 -13.44
C GLY A 258 -1.58 11.90 -12.34
N LYS A 259 -0.36 11.89 -11.79
CA LYS A 259 0.11 10.94 -10.77
C LYS A 259 -0.66 11.11 -9.46
N LEU A 260 -1.07 9.99 -8.87
CA LEU A 260 -1.66 9.95 -7.53
C LEU A 260 -0.65 10.44 -6.49
N SER A 261 -1.09 11.31 -5.58
CA SER A 261 -0.25 11.91 -4.55
C SER A 261 -0.93 11.86 -3.16
N LYS A 262 -0.14 12.13 -2.10
CA LYS A 262 -0.63 12.28 -0.72
C LYS A 262 -1.82 13.25 -0.66
N ARG A 263 -1.69 14.43 -1.28
CA ARG A 263 -2.74 15.47 -1.28
C ARG A 263 -4.06 15.00 -1.87
N ASP A 264 -4.02 14.05 -2.80
CA ASP A 264 -5.23 13.49 -3.39
C ASP A 264 -5.94 12.57 -2.38
N GLY A 265 -5.19 11.76 -1.63
CA GLY A 265 -5.72 10.93 -0.53
C GLY A 265 -6.36 11.79 0.57
N ASP A 266 -5.63 12.80 1.06
CA ASP A 266 -6.13 13.73 2.09
C ASP A 266 -7.43 14.44 1.66
N ARG A 267 -7.48 14.90 0.41
CA ARG A 267 -8.65 15.60 -0.15
C ARG A 267 -9.87 14.69 -0.34
N LEU A 268 -9.65 13.43 -0.71
CA LEU A 268 -10.71 12.50 -1.07
C LEU A 268 -11.04 11.51 0.07
N GLY A 269 -10.30 11.58 1.18
CA GLY A 269 -10.58 10.81 2.40
C GLY A 269 -10.21 9.33 2.31
N PHE A 270 -9.17 8.98 1.55
CA PHE A 270 -8.65 7.62 1.50
C PHE A 270 -7.13 7.56 1.76
N PRO A 271 -6.61 6.49 2.37
CA PRO A 271 -5.19 6.35 2.60
C PRO A 271 -4.42 6.11 1.31
N VAL A 272 -3.20 6.64 1.24
CA VAL A 272 -2.24 6.39 0.15
C VAL A 272 -0.94 5.77 0.67
N PHE A 273 -0.93 5.39 1.95
CA PHE A 273 0.18 4.74 2.65
C PHE A 273 -0.28 3.40 3.24
N PRO A 274 0.56 2.37 3.28
CA PRO A 274 0.19 1.09 3.88
C PRO A 274 -0.09 1.17 5.39
N LEU A 275 0.64 2.02 6.12
CA LEU A 275 0.53 2.19 7.56
C LEU A 275 0.37 3.67 7.92
N ASP A 276 -0.13 3.98 9.11
CA ASP A 276 -0.12 5.32 9.65
C ASP A 276 1.30 5.89 9.70
N TRP A 277 1.42 7.17 9.41
CA TRP A 277 2.68 7.89 9.50
C TRP A 277 2.55 9.15 10.33
N HIS A 278 3.48 9.33 11.28
CA HIS A 278 3.65 10.57 12.01
C HIS A 278 4.97 11.21 11.57
N ASP A 279 4.87 12.31 10.84
CA ASP A 279 6.06 13.00 10.35
C ASP A 279 6.84 13.61 11.52
N PRO A 280 8.10 13.18 11.75
CA PRO A 280 8.87 13.64 12.92
C PRO A 280 9.33 15.09 12.81
N LYS A 281 9.27 15.70 11.61
CA LYS A 281 9.68 17.10 11.36
C LYS A 281 8.49 18.06 11.47
N SER A 282 7.36 17.73 10.88
CA SER A 282 6.16 18.58 10.86
C SER A 282 5.14 18.23 11.94
N GLY A 283 5.18 17.01 12.50
CA GLY A 283 4.15 16.48 13.40
C GLY A 283 2.86 16.08 12.68
N GLU A 284 2.81 16.16 11.35
CA GLU A 284 1.64 15.82 10.55
C GLU A 284 1.37 14.32 10.59
N ARG A 285 0.10 13.93 10.75
CA ARG A 285 -0.34 12.55 10.69
C ARG A 285 -0.92 12.24 9.31
N SER A 286 -0.57 11.08 8.77
CA SER A 286 -1.17 10.52 7.56
C SER A 286 -1.75 9.15 7.88
N SER A 287 -2.97 8.90 7.43
CA SER A 287 -3.67 7.63 7.64
C SER A 287 -3.11 6.52 6.74
N GLY A 288 -3.01 5.32 7.32
CA GLY A 288 -2.60 4.09 6.61
C GLY A 288 -3.75 3.14 6.32
N TYR A 289 -3.53 2.25 5.37
CA TYR A 289 -4.50 1.19 5.00
C TYR A 289 -4.78 0.25 6.18
N ARG A 290 -3.75 -0.14 6.93
CA ARG A 290 -3.88 -1.04 8.09
C ARG A 290 -4.80 -0.42 9.16
N GLU A 291 -4.53 0.81 9.54
CA GLU A 291 -5.28 1.52 10.59
C GLU A 291 -6.68 1.94 10.10
N ALA A 292 -6.86 2.09 8.80
CA ALA A 292 -8.18 2.26 8.20
C ALA A 292 -9.00 0.94 8.11
N GLY A 293 -8.42 -0.19 8.55
CA GLY A 293 -9.12 -1.48 8.67
C GLY A 293 -9.06 -2.37 7.43
N TYR A 294 -8.18 -2.07 6.46
CA TYR A 294 -7.96 -2.95 5.32
C TYR A 294 -7.18 -4.20 5.73
N LEU A 295 -7.57 -5.34 5.19
CA LEU A 295 -6.82 -6.58 5.28
C LEU A 295 -5.60 -6.53 4.35
N PRO A 296 -4.44 -7.04 4.76
CA PRO A 296 -3.24 -7.01 3.92
C PRO A 296 -3.43 -7.76 2.60
N GLN A 297 -4.14 -8.89 2.61
CA GLN A 297 -4.43 -9.68 1.41
C GLN A 297 -5.30 -8.89 0.41
N ALA A 298 -6.29 -8.16 0.90
CA ALA A 298 -7.14 -7.29 0.07
C ALA A 298 -6.33 -6.14 -0.55
N GLY A 299 -5.44 -5.52 0.24
CA GLY A 299 -4.52 -4.48 -0.23
C GLY A 299 -3.57 -4.99 -1.31
N VAL A 300 -2.97 -6.16 -1.11
CA VAL A 300 -2.07 -6.81 -2.09
C VAL A 300 -2.82 -7.12 -3.38
N ASN A 301 -3.97 -7.77 -3.31
CA ASN A 301 -4.77 -8.13 -4.49
C ASN A 301 -5.20 -6.89 -5.27
N PHE A 302 -5.70 -5.86 -4.57
CA PHE A 302 -6.08 -4.60 -5.19
C PHE A 302 -4.90 -3.94 -5.91
N LEU A 303 -3.72 -3.84 -5.25
CA LEU A 303 -2.51 -3.25 -5.84
C LEU A 303 -1.97 -4.07 -7.02
N ALA A 304 -2.09 -5.40 -6.97
CA ALA A 304 -1.67 -6.26 -8.07
C ALA A 304 -2.44 -5.95 -9.37
N LEU A 305 -3.76 -5.75 -9.27
CA LEU A 305 -4.61 -5.44 -10.42
C LEU A 305 -4.54 -3.97 -10.89
N LEU A 306 -3.80 -3.11 -10.17
CA LEU A 306 -3.54 -1.75 -10.62
C LEU A 306 -2.40 -1.69 -11.63
N GLY A 307 -2.68 -2.17 -12.83
CA GLY A 307 -1.74 -2.16 -13.96
C GLY A 307 -1.27 -3.53 -14.42
N TRP A 308 -1.79 -4.61 -13.84
CA TRP A 308 -1.64 -5.97 -14.32
C TRP A 308 -3.04 -6.60 -14.49
N ASN A 309 -3.16 -7.58 -15.40
CA ASN A 309 -4.41 -8.29 -15.66
C ASN A 309 -4.11 -9.78 -15.91
N PRO A 310 -4.81 -10.73 -15.29
CA PRO A 310 -4.56 -12.16 -15.46
C PRO A 310 -4.90 -12.69 -16.87
N GLY A 311 -5.65 -11.93 -17.66
CA GLY A 311 -6.13 -12.34 -18.99
C GLY A 311 -7.51 -12.99 -18.97
N ASP A 312 -8.15 -13.03 -17.81
CA ASP A 312 -9.53 -13.50 -17.61
C ASP A 312 -10.31 -12.55 -16.66
N ASP A 313 -11.53 -12.94 -16.27
CA ASP A 313 -12.43 -12.12 -15.45
C ASP A 313 -12.25 -12.32 -13.94
N ARG A 314 -11.26 -13.09 -13.49
CA ARG A 314 -10.99 -13.27 -12.06
C ARG A 314 -10.44 -11.98 -11.45
N GLU A 315 -10.91 -11.65 -10.26
CA GLU A 315 -10.46 -10.48 -9.51
C GLU A 315 -9.89 -10.84 -8.14
N ILE A 316 -10.26 -11.96 -7.55
CA ILE A 316 -9.80 -12.38 -6.22
C ILE A 316 -8.68 -13.41 -6.37
N PHE A 317 -7.52 -13.09 -5.81
CA PHE A 317 -6.30 -13.89 -5.89
C PHE A 317 -5.60 -13.95 -4.53
N SER A 318 -5.27 -15.14 -4.07
CA SER A 318 -4.30 -15.28 -2.97
C SER A 318 -2.91 -14.82 -3.42
N MET A 319 -1.98 -14.64 -2.47
CA MET A 319 -0.58 -14.33 -2.80
C MET A 319 0.04 -15.43 -3.68
N ASP A 320 -0.27 -16.70 -3.41
CA ASP A 320 0.23 -17.84 -4.17
C ASP A 320 -0.33 -17.85 -5.61
N ASP A 321 -1.61 -17.49 -5.78
CA ASP A 321 -2.20 -17.33 -7.12
C ASP A 321 -1.53 -16.19 -7.87
N LEU A 322 -1.30 -15.05 -7.22
CA LEU A 322 -0.61 -13.91 -7.83
C LEU A 322 0.81 -14.30 -8.25
N ILE A 323 1.57 -15.00 -7.42
CA ILE A 323 2.93 -15.47 -7.76
C ILE A 323 2.89 -16.38 -8.99
N LYS A 324 1.93 -17.28 -9.04
CA LYS A 324 1.78 -18.24 -10.17
C LYS A 324 1.39 -17.57 -11.48
N GLU A 325 0.50 -16.58 -11.41
CA GLU A 325 -0.16 -16.00 -12.58
C GLU A 325 0.51 -14.72 -13.09
N PHE A 326 1.32 -14.06 -12.26
CA PHE A 326 1.93 -12.78 -12.60
C PHE A 326 2.81 -12.91 -13.85
N SER A 327 2.70 -11.93 -14.76
CA SER A 327 3.54 -11.84 -15.95
C SER A 327 3.75 -10.36 -16.32
N ILE A 328 4.97 -10.01 -16.67
CA ILE A 328 5.29 -8.66 -17.16
C ILE A 328 4.54 -8.38 -18.47
N ASP A 329 4.33 -9.37 -19.32
CA ASP A 329 3.62 -9.24 -20.60
C ASP A 329 2.16 -8.82 -20.42
N HIS A 330 1.56 -9.16 -19.28
CA HIS A 330 0.21 -8.77 -18.93
C HIS A 330 0.13 -7.45 -18.17
N CYS A 331 1.26 -6.78 -17.95
CA CYS A 331 1.27 -5.44 -17.39
C CYS A 331 0.81 -4.40 -18.42
N SER A 332 0.02 -3.42 -17.96
CA SER A 332 -0.40 -2.30 -18.79
C SER A 332 0.76 -1.37 -19.11
N ARG A 333 0.81 -0.85 -20.33
CA ARG A 333 1.71 0.26 -20.71
C ARG A 333 1.15 1.63 -20.35
N LYS A 334 -0.14 1.70 -20.00
CA LYS A 334 -0.85 2.94 -19.64
C LYS A 334 -1.01 3.04 -18.14
N GLY A 335 -1.05 4.27 -17.62
CA GLY A 335 -1.31 4.53 -16.21
C GLY A 335 -2.61 3.89 -15.73
N ALA A 336 -2.56 3.30 -14.53
CA ALA A 336 -3.71 2.69 -13.87
C ALA A 336 -4.45 3.73 -13.03
N LYS A 337 -5.74 3.92 -13.27
CA LYS A 337 -6.58 4.79 -12.43
C LYS A 337 -6.80 4.15 -11.09
N PHE A 338 -6.57 4.92 -10.04
CA PHE A 338 -6.84 4.50 -8.68
C PHE A 338 -8.33 4.66 -8.37
N ASP A 339 -8.99 3.56 -7.99
CA ASP A 339 -10.38 3.53 -7.59
C ASP A 339 -10.49 3.04 -6.14
N PHE A 340 -10.74 3.96 -5.20
CA PHE A 340 -10.79 3.64 -3.79
C PHE A 340 -12.06 2.85 -3.40
N GLU A 341 -13.18 3.01 -4.12
CA GLU A 341 -14.37 2.19 -3.91
C GLU A 341 -14.12 0.74 -4.30
N LYS A 342 -13.36 0.51 -5.37
CA LYS A 342 -12.90 -0.83 -5.74
C LYS A 342 -12.00 -1.43 -4.64
N GLY A 343 -11.15 -0.62 -4.00
CA GLY A 343 -10.34 -1.04 -2.84
C GLY A 343 -11.20 -1.53 -1.66
N LYS A 344 -12.29 -0.81 -1.34
CA LYS A 344 -13.26 -1.24 -0.30
C LYS A 344 -13.98 -2.52 -0.70
N TRP A 345 -14.37 -2.64 -1.96
CA TRP A 345 -14.99 -3.84 -2.49
C TRP A 345 -14.07 -5.06 -2.32
N PHE A 346 -12.79 -4.95 -2.64
CA PHE A 346 -11.82 -6.02 -2.39
C PHE A 346 -11.81 -6.42 -0.91
N ASN A 347 -11.76 -5.44 -0.01
CA ASN A 347 -11.74 -5.73 1.42
C ASN A 347 -13.01 -6.46 1.88
N HIS A 348 -14.18 -6.04 1.38
CA HIS A 348 -15.46 -6.71 1.61
C HIS A 348 -15.43 -8.17 1.14
N GLU A 349 -14.96 -8.45 -0.08
CA GLU A 349 -14.87 -9.80 -0.63
C GLU A 349 -13.96 -10.71 0.20
N TYR A 350 -12.84 -10.17 0.69
CA TYR A 350 -11.96 -10.94 1.59
C TYR A 350 -12.62 -11.23 2.94
N ILE A 351 -13.37 -10.29 3.52
CA ILE A 351 -14.16 -10.52 4.75
C ILE A 351 -15.24 -11.58 4.49
N MET A 352 -15.95 -11.50 3.38
CA MET A 352 -16.99 -12.46 3.03
C MET A 352 -16.46 -13.88 2.89
N ASN A 353 -15.29 -14.05 2.29
CA ASN A 353 -14.69 -15.36 2.04
C ASN A 353 -13.81 -15.87 3.20
N MET A 354 -13.58 -15.05 4.24
CA MET A 354 -12.79 -15.43 5.40
C MET A 354 -13.54 -16.46 6.27
N ASP A 355 -12.80 -17.41 6.85
CA ASP A 355 -13.33 -18.31 7.87
C ASP A 355 -13.87 -17.51 9.06
N ASP A 356 -15.04 -17.93 9.59
CA ASP A 356 -15.72 -17.16 10.64
C ASP A 356 -14.93 -17.14 11.96
N ASN A 357 -14.13 -18.17 12.25
CA ASN A 357 -13.28 -18.20 13.45
C ASN A 357 -12.09 -17.25 13.26
N GLU A 358 -11.49 -17.18 12.06
CA GLU A 358 -10.44 -16.22 11.75
C GLU A 358 -10.97 -14.79 11.86
N LEU A 359 -12.13 -14.50 11.28
CA LEU A 359 -12.78 -13.20 11.38
C LEU A 359 -13.12 -12.83 12.84
N ALA A 360 -13.55 -13.81 13.64
CA ALA A 360 -13.80 -13.62 15.07
C ALA A 360 -12.53 -13.18 15.83
N GLN A 361 -11.35 -13.77 15.53
CA GLN A 361 -10.10 -13.33 16.14
C GLN A 361 -9.75 -11.90 15.79
N LEU A 362 -9.97 -11.48 14.53
CA LEU A 362 -9.77 -10.09 14.10
C LEU A 362 -10.78 -9.13 14.74
N PHE A 363 -11.96 -9.61 15.10
CA PHE A 363 -13.02 -8.79 15.71
C PHE A 363 -12.83 -8.59 17.23
N LYS A 364 -12.17 -9.49 17.94
CA LYS A 364 -11.93 -9.40 19.39
C LYS A 364 -11.30 -8.06 19.84
N PRO A 365 -10.25 -7.53 19.19
CA PRO A 365 -9.72 -6.21 19.54
C PRO A 365 -10.76 -5.08 19.41
N VAL A 366 -11.64 -5.15 18.40
CA VAL A 366 -12.72 -4.17 18.21
C VAL A 366 -13.71 -4.25 19.37
N LEU A 367 -14.12 -5.46 19.77
CA LEU A 367 -14.97 -5.67 20.96
C LEU A 367 -14.36 -5.05 22.22
N THR A 368 -13.06 -5.28 22.44
CA THR A 368 -12.33 -4.72 23.58
C THR A 368 -12.28 -3.20 23.56
N GLN A 369 -12.07 -2.59 22.39
CA GLN A 369 -12.12 -1.13 22.22
C GLN A 369 -13.47 -0.52 22.60
N HIS A 370 -14.56 -1.28 22.40
CA HIS A 370 -15.91 -0.89 22.79
C HIS A 370 -16.29 -1.31 24.22
N GLY A 371 -15.31 -1.74 25.04
CA GLY A 371 -15.50 -2.05 26.44
C GLY A 371 -16.12 -3.43 26.72
N VAL A 372 -16.17 -4.32 25.74
CA VAL A 372 -16.67 -5.68 25.92
C VAL A 372 -15.59 -6.54 26.56
N ASN A 373 -15.93 -7.24 27.66
CA ASN A 373 -15.09 -8.30 28.19
C ASN A 373 -15.19 -9.56 27.31
N VAL A 374 -14.23 -9.71 26.40
CA VAL A 374 -14.24 -10.83 25.44
C VAL A 374 -14.11 -12.21 26.08
N ASP A 375 -13.49 -12.32 27.26
CA ASP A 375 -13.36 -13.58 28.00
C ASP A 375 -14.72 -14.14 28.47
N GLY A 376 -15.75 -13.31 28.48
CA GLY A 376 -17.13 -13.70 28.79
C GLY A 376 -17.84 -14.45 27.66
N PHE A 377 -17.23 -14.53 26.46
CA PHE A 377 -17.81 -15.13 25.27
C PHE A 377 -16.89 -16.20 24.68
N SER A 378 -17.46 -17.35 24.28
CA SER A 378 -16.68 -18.36 23.56
C SER A 378 -16.33 -17.89 22.14
N ASP A 379 -15.20 -18.41 21.61
CA ASP A 379 -14.80 -18.14 20.22
C ASP A 379 -15.91 -18.55 19.23
N ALA A 380 -16.58 -19.66 19.48
CA ALA A 380 -17.70 -20.13 18.67
C ALA A 380 -18.88 -19.15 18.69
N TYR A 381 -19.16 -18.50 19.83
CA TYR A 381 -20.19 -17.47 19.91
C TYR A 381 -19.84 -16.26 19.06
N ILE A 382 -18.60 -15.75 19.18
CA ILE A 382 -18.13 -14.60 18.42
C ILE A 382 -18.14 -14.94 16.92
N ALA A 383 -17.67 -16.14 16.53
CA ALA A 383 -17.67 -16.60 15.15
C ALA A 383 -19.10 -16.65 14.56
N ARG A 384 -20.08 -17.14 15.30
CA ARG A 384 -21.48 -17.11 14.86
C ARG A 384 -22.02 -15.70 14.73
N ALA A 385 -21.69 -14.79 15.66
CA ALA A 385 -22.12 -13.40 15.59
C ALA A 385 -21.61 -12.71 14.34
N VAL A 386 -20.31 -12.85 14.02
CA VAL A 386 -19.73 -12.26 12.80
C VAL A 386 -20.28 -12.91 11.53
N ALA A 387 -20.49 -14.22 11.52
CA ALA A 387 -21.09 -14.95 10.38
C ALA A 387 -22.45 -14.38 9.97
N LEU A 388 -23.26 -13.99 10.93
CA LEU A 388 -24.60 -13.43 10.69
C LEU A 388 -24.58 -12.03 10.06
N VAL A 389 -23.47 -11.31 10.16
CA VAL A 389 -23.40 -9.88 9.77
C VAL A 389 -22.32 -9.54 8.78
N LYS A 390 -21.32 -10.41 8.52
CA LYS A 390 -20.14 -10.11 7.68
C LYS A 390 -20.50 -9.62 6.27
N SER A 391 -21.65 -9.99 5.73
CA SER A 391 -22.13 -9.50 4.43
C SER A 391 -22.47 -8.00 4.39
N ARG A 392 -22.45 -7.33 5.54
CA ARG A 392 -22.76 -5.90 5.69
C ARG A 392 -21.56 -5.07 6.09
N ALA A 393 -20.37 -5.70 6.21
CA ALA A 393 -19.14 -5.07 6.63
C ALA A 393 -18.16 -4.90 5.46
N ASN A 394 -17.62 -3.71 5.28
CA ASN A 394 -16.49 -3.47 4.38
C ASN A 394 -15.16 -3.59 5.12
N PHE A 395 -15.18 -3.34 6.43
CA PHE A 395 -14.03 -3.39 7.32
C PHE A 395 -14.35 -4.18 8.59
N VAL A 396 -13.34 -4.73 9.23
CA VAL A 396 -13.52 -5.45 10.51
C VAL A 396 -14.17 -4.55 11.57
N GLY A 397 -13.84 -3.25 11.57
CA GLY A 397 -14.46 -2.27 12.46
C GLY A 397 -15.96 -2.11 12.27
N ASP A 398 -16.47 -2.25 11.04
CA ASP A 398 -17.90 -2.14 10.73
C ASP A 398 -18.74 -3.23 11.40
N LEU A 399 -18.09 -4.35 11.77
CA LEU A 399 -18.75 -5.45 12.46
C LEU A 399 -19.35 -5.01 13.81
N TRP A 400 -18.78 -4.01 14.47
CA TRP A 400 -19.33 -3.50 15.72
C TRP A 400 -20.74 -2.92 15.53
N ASP A 401 -20.93 -2.09 14.52
CA ASP A 401 -22.25 -1.50 14.24
C ASP A 401 -23.30 -2.53 13.83
N GLN A 402 -22.85 -3.69 13.33
CA GLN A 402 -23.73 -4.75 12.87
C GLN A 402 -23.94 -5.86 13.92
N ALA A 403 -22.96 -6.14 14.78
CA ALA A 403 -22.93 -7.26 15.72
C ALA A 403 -22.87 -6.83 17.19
N GLY A 404 -22.62 -5.58 17.51
CA GLY A 404 -22.41 -5.10 18.89
C GLY A 404 -23.54 -5.46 19.84
N PHE A 405 -24.77 -5.49 19.33
CA PHE A 405 -25.96 -5.89 20.13
C PHE A 405 -25.92 -7.35 20.57
N PHE A 406 -25.14 -8.24 19.98
CA PHE A 406 -24.95 -9.61 20.50
C PHE A 406 -24.17 -9.63 21.82
N PHE A 407 -23.31 -8.62 22.05
CA PHE A 407 -22.39 -8.54 23.17
C PHE A 407 -22.85 -7.60 24.28
N VAL A 408 -23.63 -6.58 23.92
CA VAL A 408 -24.13 -5.56 24.85
C VAL A 408 -25.62 -5.35 24.63
N ARG A 409 -26.38 -5.30 25.73
CA ARG A 409 -27.80 -4.97 25.65
C ARG A 409 -28.00 -3.53 25.15
N PRO A 410 -29.09 -3.24 24.41
CA PRO A 410 -29.38 -1.88 23.98
C PRO A 410 -29.48 -0.94 25.20
N ALA A 411 -28.64 0.09 25.22
CA ALA A 411 -28.73 1.16 26.24
C ALA A 411 -29.81 2.20 25.89
N SER A 412 -30.21 2.26 24.62
CA SER A 412 -31.22 3.15 24.09
C SER A 412 -31.93 2.48 22.90
N TYR A 413 -33.05 3.02 22.52
CA TYR A 413 -33.87 2.52 21.42
C TYR A 413 -34.02 3.59 20.35
N SER A 414 -34.04 3.20 19.07
CA SER A 414 -34.14 4.12 17.93
C SER A 414 -35.45 4.92 17.97
N GLU A 415 -35.39 6.23 18.22
CA GLU A 415 -36.56 7.12 18.27
C GLU A 415 -37.36 7.08 16.95
N LYS A 416 -36.69 7.03 15.82
CA LYS A 416 -37.32 6.90 14.51
C LYS A 416 -38.18 5.64 14.42
N ASP A 417 -37.67 4.51 14.94
CA ASP A 417 -38.35 3.24 14.90
C ASP A 417 -39.48 3.20 15.95
N ILE A 418 -39.29 3.80 17.13
CA ILE A 418 -40.34 3.97 18.13
C ILE A 418 -41.52 4.72 17.52
N ARG A 419 -41.30 5.93 16.97
CA ARG A 419 -42.38 6.72 16.35
C ARG A 419 -43.17 5.95 15.27
N LYS A 420 -42.47 5.13 14.53
CA LYS A 420 -43.02 4.39 13.40
C LYS A 420 -43.68 3.06 13.79
N ARG A 421 -43.17 2.38 14.81
CA ARG A 421 -43.44 0.96 15.07
C ARG A 421 -44.02 0.68 16.45
N TRP A 422 -43.78 1.52 17.46
CA TRP A 422 -44.28 1.36 18.80
C TRP A 422 -45.62 2.09 18.93
N LYS A 423 -46.70 1.36 19.33
CA LYS A 423 -48.05 1.88 19.48
C LYS A 423 -48.54 1.58 20.90
N GLU A 424 -49.70 2.12 21.27
CA GLU A 424 -50.26 1.94 22.61
C GLU A 424 -50.48 0.45 22.97
N GLU A 425 -50.89 -0.35 21.97
CA GLU A 425 -51.10 -1.79 22.14
C GLU A 425 -49.83 -2.63 22.10
N THR A 426 -48.69 -2.07 21.65
CA THR A 426 -47.43 -2.83 21.43
C THR A 426 -46.86 -3.46 22.70
N PRO A 427 -46.85 -2.82 23.88
CA PRO A 427 -46.33 -3.45 25.10
C PRO A 427 -47.08 -4.72 25.46
N GLU A 428 -48.42 -4.76 25.33
CA GLU A 428 -49.20 -5.96 25.62
C GLU A 428 -48.95 -7.06 24.58
N LEU A 429 -48.84 -6.70 23.32
CA LEU A 429 -48.50 -7.61 22.25
C LEU A 429 -47.13 -8.27 22.50
N MET A 430 -46.16 -7.51 22.97
CA MET A 430 -44.84 -8.04 23.30
C MET A 430 -44.83 -8.93 24.55
N ARG A 431 -45.70 -8.68 25.55
CA ARG A 431 -45.86 -9.61 26.69
C ARG A 431 -46.44 -10.95 26.25
N GLN A 432 -47.39 -10.94 25.35
CA GLN A 432 -47.96 -12.18 24.78
C GLN A 432 -46.92 -12.95 23.95
N LEU A 433 -46.12 -12.23 23.18
CA LEU A 433 -45.00 -12.84 22.47
C LEU A 433 -43.94 -13.44 23.45
N ALA A 434 -43.62 -12.76 24.54
CA ALA A 434 -42.73 -13.28 25.57
C ALA A 434 -43.22 -14.59 26.16
N ALA A 435 -44.51 -14.65 26.50
CA ALA A 435 -45.14 -15.88 27.01
C ALA A 435 -45.11 -17.05 25.99
N LEU A 436 -45.27 -16.75 24.71
CA LEU A 436 -45.10 -17.76 23.65
C LEU A 436 -43.63 -18.25 23.59
N LEU A 437 -42.65 -17.34 23.61
CA LEU A 437 -41.25 -17.69 23.50
C LEU A 437 -40.71 -18.49 24.68
N GLU A 438 -41.38 -18.47 25.84
CA GLU A 438 -41.08 -19.36 26.97
C GLU A 438 -41.32 -20.85 26.61
N THR A 439 -42.23 -21.13 25.68
CA THR A 439 -42.63 -22.49 25.32
C THR A 439 -41.99 -22.98 24.01
N VAL A 440 -41.42 -22.09 23.20
CA VAL A 440 -40.85 -22.40 21.89
C VAL A 440 -39.36 -22.75 22.03
N ASP A 441 -38.88 -23.76 21.28
CA ASP A 441 -37.42 -24.04 21.22
C ASP A 441 -36.72 -23.02 20.33
N LEU A 442 -35.99 -22.07 20.96
CA LEU A 442 -35.20 -21.04 20.26
C LEU A 442 -33.90 -21.57 19.68
N ASN A 443 -33.51 -22.82 19.96
CA ASN A 443 -32.31 -23.41 19.32
C ASN A 443 -32.58 -23.83 17.86
N ASP A 444 -33.83 -23.92 17.47
CA ASP A 444 -34.25 -24.16 16.07
C ASP A 444 -34.92 -22.91 15.49
N PRO A 445 -34.19 -22.08 14.70
CA PRO A 445 -34.73 -20.85 14.11
C PRO A 445 -35.91 -21.09 13.21
N VAL A 446 -35.96 -22.22 12.49
CA VAL A 446 -37.05 -22.54 11.56
C VAL A 446 -38.32 -22.89 12.33
N ALA A 447 -38.21 -23.75 13.34
CA ALA A 447 -39.34 -24.11 14.18
C ALA A 447 -39.85 -22.93 15.02
N SER A 448 -38.94 -22.09 15.55
CA SER A 448 -39.35 -20.91 16.32
C SER A 448 -40.01 -19.85 15.45
N GLU A 449 -39.52 -19.63 14.21
CA GLU A 449 -40.20 -18.76 13.25
C GLU A 449 -41.62 -19.30 12.93
N ALA A 450 -41.72 -20.57 12.61
CA ALA A 450 -43.02 -21.18 12.28
C ALA A 450 -44.04 -21.03 13.43
N ALA A 451 -43.62 -21.24 14.67
CA ALA A 451 -44.48 -21.09 15.85
C ALA A 451 -44.95 -19.64 16.06
N VAL A 452 -44.04 -18.67 15.87
CA VAL A 452 -44.39 -17.23 15.99
C VAL A 452 -45.30 -16.79 14.83
N MET A 453 -45.07 -17.26 13.59
CA MET A 453 -45.90 -16.92 12.46
C MET A 453 -47.32 -17.53 12.64
N ASP A 454 -47.43 -18.78 13.04
CA ASP A 454 -48.73 -19.44 13.33
C ASP A 454 -49.51 -18.69 14.43
N TRP A 455 -48.80 -18.25 15.51
CA TRP A 455 -49.41 -17.43 16.55
C TRP A 455 -49.90 -16.08 16.03
N ILE A 456 -49.13 -15.39 15.19
CA ILE A 456 -49.49 -14.13 14.54
C ILE A 456 -50.78 -14.31 13.72
N ASP A 457 -50.81 -15.36 12.88
CA ASP A 457 -51.95 -15.64 11.95
C ASP A 457 -53.19 -15.99 12.73
N ARG A 458 -53.13 -16.88 13.75
CA ARG A 458 -54.25 -17.25 14.59
C ARG A 458 -54.90 -16.11 15.34
N ASN A 459 -54.11 -15.11 15.74
CA ASN A 459 -54.59 -13.96 16.47
C ASN A 459 -54.94 -12.76 15.55
N GLY A 460 -54.75 -12.88 14.26
CA GLY A 460 -55.03 -11.82 13.29
C GLY A 460 -54.11 -10.61 13.43
N TYR A 461 -52.89 -10.77 13.99
CA TYR A 461 -51.93 -9.68 14.17
C TYR A 461 -51.25 -9.32 12.86
N HIS A 462 -50.85 -8.02 12.72
CA HIS A 462 -50.09 -7.61 11.57
C HIS A 462 -48.63 -8.03 11.74
N LYS A 463 -48.13 -8.95 10.90
CA LYS A 463 -46.77 -9.52 10.94
C LYS A 463 -45.70 -8.45 11.10
N GLY A 464 -45.74 -7.40 10.27
CA GLY A 464 -44.74 -6.33 10.30
C GLY A 464 -44.69 -5.56 11.63
N ASN A 465 -45.86 -5.40 12.31
CA ASN A 465 -45.91 -4.71 13.60
C ASN A 465 -45.25 -5.58 14.69
N VAL A 466 -45.61 -6.85 14.75
CA VAL A 466 -45.02 -7.80 15.71
C VAL A 466 -43.51 -7.93 15.51
N MET A 467 -43.06 -8.23 14.31
CA MET A 467 -41.67 -8.50 14.04
C MET A 467 -40.76 -7.28 14.20
N ASN A 468 -41.24 -6.07 13.84
CA ASN A 468 -40.48 -4.85 14.05
C ASN A 468 -40.38 -4.46 15.54
N ALA A 469 -41.50 -4.61 16.28
CA ALA A 469 -41.49 -4.36 17.72
C ALA A 469 -40.59 -5.35 18.46
N PHE A 470 -40.65 -6.63 18.11
CA PHE A 470 -39.76 -7.66 18.64
C PHE A 470 -38.30 -7.33 18.38
N ARG A 471 -37.97 -6.96 17.15
CA ARG A 471 -36.59 -6.56 16.81
C ARG A 471 -36.15 -5.30 17.58
N LEU A 472 -37.02 -4.30 17.66
CA LEU A 472 -36.71 -3.05 18.39
C LEU A 472 -36.37 -3.33 19.86
N THR A 473 -37.11 -4.21 20.53
CA THR A 473 -36.85 -4.57 21.93
C THR A 473 -35.54 -5.33 22.13
N VAL A 474 -35.22 -6.25 21.23
CA VAL A 474 -34.06 -7.15 21.37
C VAL A 474 -32.76 -6.48 20.88
N VAL A 475 -32.82 -5.75 19.80
CA VAL A 475 -31.65 -5.17 19.10
C VAL A 475 -31.49 -3.68 19.43
N GLY A 476 -32.55 -2.95 19.73
CA GLY A 476 -32.57 -1.51 19.93
C GLY A 476 -32.99 -0.71 18.70
N GLU A 477 -33.10 -1.35 17.54
CA GLU A 477 -33.49 -0.76 16.26
C GLU A 477 -34.12 -1.83 15.32
N CYS A 478 -34.78 -1.38 14.24
CA CYS A 478 -35.46 -2.27 13.30
C CYS A 478 -34.58 -2.78 12.14
N ARG A 479 -33.26 -2.92 12.35
CA ARG A 479 -32.32 -3.49 11.38
C ARG A 479 -31.54 -4.65 11.99
N GLY A 480 -30.89 -5.44 11.17
CA GLY A 480 -30.08 -6.58 11.62
C GLY A 480 -30.30 -7.83 10.79
N PRO A 481 -29.66 -8.96 11.13
CA PRO A 481 -29.84 -10.26 10.49
C PRO A 481 -31.24 -10.83 10.77
N HIS A 482 -31.49 -12.06 10.32
CA HIS A 482 -32.78 -12.71 10.54
C HIS A 482 -33.09 -12.84 12.05
N MET A 483 -34.32 -12.50 12.46
CA MET A 483 -34.65 -12.35 13.87
C MET A 483 -34.48 -13.63 14.67
N PHE A 484 -34.82 -14.76 14.07
CA PHE A 484 -34.72 -16.06 14.77
C PHE A 484 -33.29 -16.61 14.85
N ASP A 485 -32.41 -16.20 13.95
CA ASP A 485 -30.96 -16.44 14.10
C ASP A 485 -30.38 -15.60 15.27
N ILE A 486 -30.89 -14.37 15.46
CA ILE A 486 -30.54 -13.54 16.61
C ILE A 486 -30.95 -14.22 17.91
N THR A 487 -32.20 -14.66 18.02
CA THR A 487 -32.71 -15.31 19.24
C THR A 487 -32.05 -16.64 19.55
N GLN A 488 -31.67 -17.39 18.49
CA GLN A 488 -30.90 -18.61 18.65
C GLN A 488 -29.53 -18.34 19.29
N LEU A 489 -28.83 -17.30 18.82
CA LEU A 489 -27.49 -16.97 19.31
C LEU A 489 -27.54 -16.37 20.73
N LEU A 490 -28.50 -15.49 21.01
CA LEU A 490 -28.70 -14.90 22.35
C LEU A 490 -29.18 -15.92 23.39
N GLY A 491 -29.91 -16.91 22.95
CA GLY A 491 -30.59 -17.86 23.83
C GLY A 491 -31.89 -17.29 24.43
N ARG A 492 -32.68 -18.18 25.08
CA ARG A 492 -33.99 -17.83 25.61
C ARG A 492 -33.90 -16.77 26.71
N ASP A 493 -33.07 -16.98 27.72
CA ASP A 493 -33.02 -16.12 28.89
C ASP A 493 -32.64 -14.68 28.51
N GLU A 494 -31.66 -14.49 27.65
CA GLU A 494 -31.22 -13.17 27.21
C GLU A 494 -32.26 -12.53 26.28
N THR A 495 -32.90 -13.32 25.41
CA THR A 495 -33.97 -12.83 24.52
C THR A 495 -35.15 -12.29 25.35
N LEU A 496 -35.64 -13.06 26.34
CA LEU A 496 -36.75 -12.66 27.22
C LEU A 496 -36.36 -11.46 28.09
N ALA A 497 -35.13 -11.43 28.62
CA ALA A 497 -34.65 -10.30 29.41
C ALA A 497 -34.66 -8.99 28.62
N ARG A 498 -34.22 -9.02 27.34
CA ARG A 498 -34.23 -7.84 26.47
C ARG A 498 -35.65 -7.45 26.06
N LEU A 499 -36.50 -8.42 25.76
CA LEU A 499 -37.88 -8.17 25.42
C LEU A 499 -38.60 -7.46 26.59
N ASN A 500 -38.45 -7.97 27.81
CA ASN A 500 -39.05 -7.37 29.01
C ASN A 500 -38.47 -5.96 29.28
N ALA A 501 -37.14 -5.79 29.18
CA ALA A 501 -36.51 -4.46 29.31
C ALA A 501 -37.04 -3.46 28.27
N GLY A 502 -37.26 -3.89 27.02
CA GLY A 502 -37.86 -3.07 25.97
C GLY A 502 -39.30 -2.67 26.31
N ILE A 503 -40.10 -3.60 26.83
CA ILE A 503 -41.51 -3.31 27.25
C ILE A 503 -41.53 -2.26 28.34
N GLU A 504 -40.56 -2.27 29.28
CA GLU A 504 -40.48 -1.32 30.39
C GLU A 504 -39.94 0.05 30.02
N ASN A 505 -38.99 0.09 29.08
CA ASN A 505 -38.19 1.30 28.81
C ASN A 505 -38.55 2.03 27.50
N ILE A 506 -39.30 1.38 26.57
CA ILE A 506 -39.71 2.04 25.34
C ILE A 506 -41.01 2.82 25.58
N HIS A 507 -40.92 4.13 25.46
CA HIS A 507 -42.09 5.02 25.59
C HIS A 507 -42.27 5.84 24.31
N MET A 508 -43.53 6.13 23.97
CA MET A 508 -43.84 7.03 22.86
C MET A 508 -43.28 8.44 23.19
N PRO A 509 -42.58 9.10 22.27
CA PRO A 509 -42.21 10.49 22.45
C PRO A 509 -43.42 11.39 22.69
N ALA A 510 -43.31 12.37 23.58
CA ALA A 510 -44.41 13.24 23.97
C ALA A 510 -45.06 14.06 22.84
N ASP A 511 -44.35 14.15 21.68
CA ASP A 511 -44.81 14.93 20.49
C ASP A 511 -45.15 14.02 19.29
N ALA A 512 -45.58 12.79 19.48
CA ALA A 512 -45.89 11.85 18.44
C ALA A 512 -47.37 11.75 18.11
#